data_e955573d25cd7ff6d3af2ce749238fec
#
_entry.id   e955573d25cd7ff6d3af2ce749238fec
#
_cell.length_a   1.000
_cell.length_b   1.000
_cell.length_c   1.000
_cell.angle_alpha   90.00
_cell.angle_beta   90.00
_cell.angle_gamma   90.00
#
_symmetry.space_group_name_H-M   'P 1'
#
loop_
_entity.id
_entity.type
_entity.pdbx_description
1 polymer ?
#
loop_
_entity_poly.entity_id
_entity_poly.type
_entity_poly.pdbx_seq_one_letter_code
_entity_poly.pdbx_strand_id
1 'polypeptide(L)'
;HEETLLHLLFESPQELQMLLKSRNSLNLLNKRGLVRSRFIRFFRELPYFYKLKDHFLVHAGFNMKMEKPLSDVHAMCWTRNFALSKPHKGRAVLFGHSPTKYSKIQKQVEENTPSICLDNGCSHTYLGKEYGGLVCLDLDSRDLIRQKNIDQ
;
A
#
# COMPACT_ATOMS: atom_id res chain seq x y z
N HIS A 1 5.14 -19.82 -3.93
CA HIS A 1 6.36 -18.96 -4.01
C HIS A 1 6.71 -18.29 -2.67
N GLU A 2 5.74 -17.93 -1.83
CA GLU A 2 6.02 -17.45 -0.45
C GLU A 2 6.64 -18.55 0.40
N GLU A 3 6.15 -19.77 0.32
CA GLU A 3 6.72 -20.92 1.05
C GLU A 3 8.20 -21.17 0.71
N THR A 4 8.61 -20.99 -0.54
CA THR A 4 10.01 -21.22 -0.97
C THR A 4 10.96 -20.17 -0.39
N LEU A 5 10.57 -18.91 -0.32
CA LEU A 5 11.35 -17.82 0.29
C LEU A 5 11.42 -17.98 1.81
N LEU A 6 10.36 -18.46 2.42
CA LEU A 6 10.25 -18.71 3.86
C LEU A 6 11.12 -19.89 4.30
N HIS A 7 11.17 -20.99 3.53
CA HIS A 7 12.07 -22.12 3.78
C HIS A 7 13.55 -21.78 3.61
N LEU A 8 13.89 -20.81 2.75
CA LEU A 8 15.27 -20.34 2.59
C LEU A 8 15.75 -19.42 3.73
N LEU A 9 14.83 -18.85 4.49
CA LEU A 9 15.13 -17.85 5.52
C LEU A 9 14.94 -18.37 6.95
N PHE A 10 14.23 -19.48 7.15
CA PHE A 10 13.88 -19.99 8.49
C PHE A 10 14.04 -21.50 8.57
N GLU A 11 14.64 -21.96 9.67
CA GLU A 11 14.86 -23.38 9.95
C GLU A 11 13.57 -24.12 10.36
N SER A 12 12.51 -23.37 10.77
CA SER A 12 11.23 -23.95 11.12
C SER A 12 10.04 -22.99 10.97
N PRO A 13 8.80 -23.50 10.69
CA PRO A 13 7.58 -22.70 10.66
C PRO A 13 7.27 -21.99 11.99
N GLN A 14 7.67 -22.59 13.12
CA GLN A 14 7.48 -22.00 14.45
C GLN A 14 8.33 -20.74 14.64
N GLU A 15 9.55 -20.76 14.13
CA GLU A 15 10.48 -19.62 14.17
C GLU A 15 9.94 -18.43 13.38
N LEU A 16 9.36 -18.69 12.20
CA LEU A 16 8.68 -17.68 11.41
C LEU A 16 7.48 -17.07 12.15
N GLN A 17 6.63 -17.91 12.77
CA GLN A 17 5.48 -17.43 13.52
C GLN A 17 5.88 -16.56 14.72
N MET A 18 6.95 -16.91 15.43
CA MET A 18 7.50 -16.08 16.51
C MET A 18 8.00 -14.73 15.99
N LEU A 19 8.65 -14.71 14.85
CA LEU A 19 9.13 -13.49 14.20
C LEU A 19 8.00 -12.57 13.72
N LEU A 20 6.96 -13.15 13.10
CA LEU A 20 5.79 -12.39 12.63
C LEU A 20 4.98 -11.79 13.78
N LYS A 21 4.98 -12.43 14.95
CA LYS A 21 4.34 -11.91 16.18
C LYS A 21 5.19 -10.86 16.91
N SER A 22 6.47 -10.73 16.58
CA SER A 22 7.38 -9.80 17.24
C SER A 22 7.26 -8.40 16.67
N ARG A 23 7.01 -7.39 17.52
CA ARG A 23 7.07 -5.96 17.15
C ARG A 23 8.48 -5.52 16.67
N ASN A 24 9.50 -6.36 16.82
CA ASN A 24 10.89 -6.10 16.47
C ASN A 24 11.41 -7.06 15.39
N SER A 25 10.56 -7.60 14.54
CA SER A 25 10.91 -8.60 13.53
C SER A 25 12.12 -8.20 12.65
N LEU A 26 12.18 -6.95 12.18
CA LEU A 26 13.32 -6.46 11.39
C LEU A 26 14.65 -6.45 12.17
N ASN A 27 14.61 -6.14 13.47
CA ASN A 27 15.82 -6.18 14.32
C ASN A 27 16.30 -7.61 14.56
N LEU A 28 15.38 -8.56 14.71
CA LEU A 28 15.71 -9.98 14.85
C LEU A 28 16.30 -10.56 13.56
N LEU A 29 15.72 -10.22 12.41
CA LEU A 29 16.25 -10.60 11.09
C LEU A 29 17.66 -10.06 10.86
N ASN A 30 17.92 -8.81 11.28
CA ASN A 30 19.25 -8.21 11.21
C ASN A 30 20.27 -8.88 12.14
N LYS A 31 19.90 -9.11 13.41
CA LYS A 31 20.78 -9.79 14.39
C LYS A 31 21.19 -11.19 13.94
N ARG A 32 20.33 -11.90 13.19
CA ARG A 32 20.62 -13.23 12.63
C ARG A 32 21.32 -13.18 11.27
N GLY A 33 21.61 -11.98 10.73
CA GLY A 33 22.25 -11.82 9.41
C GLY A 33 21.36 -12.21 8.22
N LEU A 34 20.06 -12.50 8.45
CA LEU A 34 19.11 -12.94 7.41
C LEU A 34 18.75 -11.82 6.43
N VAL A 35 18.79 -10.57 6.90
CA VAL A 35 18.57 -9.41 6.04
C VAL A 35 19.77 -8.47 6.13
N ARG A 36 20.39 -8.16 5.00
CA ARG A 36 21.54 -7.25 4.97
C ARG A 36 21.16 -5.88 5.51
N SER A 37 22.02 -5.30 6.33
CA SER A 37 21.81 -3.98 7.00
C SER A 37 21.42 -2.86 6.05
N ARG A 38 21.89 -2.90 4.78
CA ARG A 38 21.52 -1.91 3.73
C ARG A 38 20.03 -1.90 3.43
N PHE A 39 19.36 -3.09 3.40
CA PHE A 39 17.92 -3.17 3.16
C PHE A 39 17.11 -2.69 4.36
N ILE A 40 17.57 -2.99 5.58
CA ILE A 40 16.93 -2.49 6.80
C ILE A 40 17.01 -0.98 6.86
N ARG A 41 18.17 -0.40 6.52
CA ARG A 41 18.33 1.06 6.43
C ARG A 41 17.38 1.64 5.40
N PHE A 42 17.36 1.08 4.19
CA PHE A 42 16.45 1.50 3.13
C PHE A 42 15.00 1.53 3.61
N PHE A 43 14.47 0.44 4.21
CA PHE A 43 13.09 0.40 4.70
C PHE A 43 12.80 1.41 5.82
N ARG A 44 13.79 1.70 6.69
CA ARG A 44 13.63 2.69 7.76
C ARG A 44 13.62 4.13 7.25
N GLU A 45 14.27 4.39 6.14
CA GLU A 45 14.37 5.71 5.51
C GLU A 45 13.20 5.99 4.56
N LEU A 46 12.37 4.99 4.22
CA LEU A 46 11.20 5.19 3.38
C LEU A 46 10.21 6.16 4.05
N PRO A 47 9.75 7.19 3.33
CA PRO A 47 8.73 8.09 3.85
C PRO A 47 7.38 7.36 3.90
N TYR A 48 6.56 7.68 4.90
CA TYR A 48 5.20 7.12 5.03
C TYR A 48 4.21 7.69 4.02
N PHE A 49 4.50 8.83 3.44
CA PHE A 49 3.74 9.45 2.36
C PHE A 49 4.63 10.39 1.54
N TYR A 50 4.21 10.67 0.32
CA TYR A 50 4.80 11.72 -0.52
C TYR A 50 3.82 12.88 -0.66
N LYS A 51 4.34 14.10 -0.61
CA LYS A 51 3.59 15.32 -0.89
C LYS A 51 4.03 15.86 -2.23
N LEU A 52 3.13 15.82 -3.21
CA LEU A 52 3.29 16.45 -4.51
C LEU A 52 2.60 17.81 -4.53
N LYS A 53 2.67 18.52 -5.68
CA LYS A 53 2.01 19.81 -5.85
C LYS A 53 0.50 19.71 -5.55
N ASP A 54 -0.19 18.78 -6.20
CA ASP A 54 -1.63 18.64 -6.18
C ASP A 54 -2.14 17.34 -5.52
N HIS A 55 -1.23 16.48 -5.07
CA HIS A 55 -1.57 15.17 -4.51
C HIS A 55 -0.77 14.83 -3.25
N PHE A 56 -1.37 14.00 -2.40
CA PHE A 56 -0.65 13.17 -1.44
C PHE A 56 -0.67 11.73 -1.93
N LEU A 57 0.47 11.03 -1.84
CA LEU A 57 0.59 9.60 -2.09
C LEU A 57 0.82 8.91 -0.75
N VAL A 58 -0.01 7.93 -0.40
CA VAL A 58 0.07 7.20 0.86
C VAL A 58 -0.37 5.75 0.66
N HIS A 59 0.13 4.81 1.48
CA HIS A 59 -0.26 3.42 1.30
C HIS A 59 -1.77 3.18 1.55
N ALA A 60 -2.30 3.55 2.72
CA ALA A 60 -3.68 3.20 3.10
C ALA A 60 -4.61 4.41 3.27
N GLY A 61 -4.09 5.55 3.71
CA GLY A 61 -4.88 6.75 3.95
C GLY A 61 -4.43 7.55 5.17
N PHE A 62 -5.28 8.44 5.66
CA PHE A 62 -5.00 9.29 6.82
C PHE A 62 -6.13 9.22 7.83
N ASN A 63 -5.82 9.44 9.09
CA ASN A 63 -6.83 9.59 10.15
C ASN A 63 -7.33 11.04 10.17
N MET A 64 -8.38 11.34 9.41
CA MET A 64 -8.91 12.69 9.28
C MET A 64 -9.62 13.23 10.53
N LYS A 65 -9.79 12.39 11.56
CA LYS A 65 -10.35 12.81 12.86
C LYS A 65 -9.29 13.44 13.78
N MET A 66 -8.01 13.26 13.48
CA MET A 66 -6.93 13.86 14.26
C MET A 66 -6.69 15.31 13.84
N GLU A 67 -6.27 16.15 14.78
CA GLU A 67 -5.82 17.51 14.50
C GLU A 67 -4.68 17.56 13.49
N LYS A 68 -3.76 16.58 13.56
CA LYS A 68 -2.62 16.43 12.64
C LYS A 68 -2.68 15.07 11.91
N PRO A 69 -3.52 14.93 10.87
CA PRO A 69 -3.69 13.65 10.16
C PRO A 69 -2.39 13.05 9.61
N LEU A 70 -1.43 13.90 9.24
CA LEU A 70 -0.13 13.51 8.69
C LEU A 70 0.90 13.06 9.75
N SER A 71 0.52 12.89 11.01
CA SER A 71 1.37 12.35 12.07
C SER A 71 0.98 10.93 12.50
N ASP A 72 -0.16 10.41 12.04
CA ASP A 72 -0.62 9.07 12.38
C ASP A 72 -0.06 8.03 11.39
N VAL A 73 1.15 7.55 11.70
CA VAL A 73 1.84 6.51 10.91
C VAL A 73 1.03 5.22 10.80
N HIS A 74 0.32 4.85 11.87
CA HIS A 74 -0.52 3.65 11.85
C HIS A 74 -1.66 3.79 10.84
N ALA A 75 -2.33 4.94 10.81
CA ALA A 75 -3.37 5.19 9.82
C ALA A 75 -2.83 5.17 8.40
N MET A 76 -1.65 5.73 8.14
CA MET A 76 -1.03 5.71 6.81
C MET A 76 -0.80 4.30 6.27
N CYS A 77 -0.57 3.31 7.14
CA CYS A 77 -0.30 1.93 6.77
C CYS A 77 -1.54 1.02 6.79
N TRP A 78 -2.56 1.33 7.61
CA TRP A 78 -3.59 0.35 7.96
C TRP A 78 -5.04 0.84 7.85
N THR A 79 -5.28 2.12 7.51
CA THR A 79 -6.65 2.63 7.35
C THR A 79 -7.39 1.86 6.27
N ARG A 80 -8.63 1.44 6.58
CA ARG A 80 -9.53 0.82 5.61
C ARG A 80 -10.70 1.77 5.30
N ASN A 81 -11.25 1.64 4.09
CA ASN A 81 -12.40 2.44 3.63
C ASN A 81 -12.13 3.95 3.68
N PHE A 82 -10.88 4.34 3.37
CA PHE A 82 -10.51 5.75 3.33
C PHE A 82 -11.26 6.47 2.20
N ALA A 83 -11.87 7.60 2.53
CA ALA A 83 -12.53 8.48 1.57
C ALA A 83 -12.54 9.91 2.07
N LEU A 84 -12.45 10.86 1.15
CA LEU A 84 -12.55 12.28 1.43
C LEU A 84 -13.76 12.89 0.69
N SER A 85 -14.46 13.82 1.34
CA SER A 85 -15.49 14.64 0.71
C SER A 85 -14.92 15.89 0.02
N LYS A 86 -13.70 16.31 0.41
CA LYS A 86 -12.98 17.46 -0.18
C LYS A 86 -11.48 17.24 -0.10
N PRO A 87 -10.67 17.86 -0.97
CA PRO A 87 -9.22 17.78 -0.93
C PRO A 87 -8.65 18.20 0.43
N HIS A 88 -7.64 17.47 0.92
CA HIS A 88 -6.94 17.84 2.15
C HIS A 88 -5.87 18.90 1.85
N LYS A 89 -6.01 20.09 2.43
CA LYS A 89 -5.11 21.23 2.16
C LYS A 89 -4.91 21.50 0.66
N GLY A 90 -6.00 21.45 -0.10
CA GLY A 90 -6.00 21.68 -1.55
C GLY A 90 -5.44 20.52 -2.40
N ARG A 91 -5.19 19.34 -1.84
CA ARG A 91 -4.63 18.17 -2.53
C ARG A 91 -5.55 16.97 -2.45
N ALA A 92 -5.66 16.25 -3.54
CA ALA A 92 -6.28 14.93 -3.54
C ALA A 92 -5.32 13.89 -2.92
N VAL A 93 -5.88 12.76 -2.47
CA VAL A 93 -5.10 11.66 -1.88
C VAL A 93 -5.19 10.44 -2.78
N LEU A 94 -4.03 9.95 -3.24
CA LEU A 94 -3.90 8.68 -3.94
C LEU A 94 -3.42 7.63 -2.96
N PHE A 95 -4.12 6.49 -2.91
CA PHE A 95 -3.87 5.46 -1.92
C PHE A 95 -4.18 4.05 -2.45
N GLY A 96 -3.90 3.02 -1.66
CA GLY A 96 -4.18 1.61 -1.96
C GLY A 96 -4.66 0.83 -0.73
N HIS A 97 -4.05 -0.33 -0.46
CA HIS A 97 -4.26 -1.18 0.72
C HIS A 97 -5.62 -1.91 0.77
N SER A 98 -6.65 -1.39 0.15
CA SER A 98 -7.98 -1.99 0.14
C SER A 98 -8.42 -2.28 -1.29
N PRO A 99 -8.43 -3.55 -1.72
CA PRO A 99 -8.79 -3.90 -3.08
C PRO A 99 -10.11 -3.27 -3.52
N THR A 100 -10.07 -2.57 -4.64
CA THR A 100 -11.19 -1.78 -5.17
C THR A 100 -11.51 -2.24 -6.59
N LYS A 101 -12.81 -2.32 -6.93
CA LYS A 101 -13.26 -2.65 -8.28
C LYS A 101 -12.69 -1.68 -9.30
N TYR A 102 -12.27 -2.19 -10.46
CA TYR A 102 -11.68 -1.35 -11.51
C TYR A 102 -12.67 -0.25 -11.99
N SER A 103 -13.94 -0.59 -12.17
CA SER A 103 -14.99 0.38 -12.52
C SER A 103 -15.11 1.53 -11.50
N LYS A 104 -14.92 1.25 -10.21
CA LYS A 104 -14.92 2.27 -9.18
C LYS A 104 -13.66 3.15 -9.25
N ILE A 105 -12.49 2.56 -9.56
CA ILE A 105 -11.26 3.33 -9.77
C ILE A 105 -11.43 4.27 -10.95
N GLN A 106 -11.95 3.77 -12.10
CA GLN A 106 -12.23 4.58 -13.28
C GLN A 106 -13.13 5.77 -12.93
N LYS A 107 -14.26 5.51 -12.26
CA LYS A 107 -15.18 6.56 -11.83
C LYS A 107 -14.51 7.60 -10.94
N GLN A 108 -13.68 7.20 -9.98
CA GLN A 108 -12.94 8.12 -9.11
C GLN A 108 -11.99 9.03 -9.90
N VAL A 109 -11.34 8.50 -10.95
CA VAL A 109 -10.44 9.27 -11.82
C VAL A 109 -11.23 10.22 -12.72
N GLU A 110 -12.30 9.75 -13.36
CA GLU A 110 -13.17 10.54 -14.24
C GLU A 110 -13.84 11.70 -13.50
N GLU A 111 -14.37 11.44 -12.30
CA GLU A 111 -15.02 12.43 -11.45
C GLU A 111 -14.03 13.33 -10.69
N ASN A 112 -12.73 13.09 -10.82
CA ASN A 112 -11.68 13.80 -10.09
C ASN A 112 -11.95 13.86 -8.57
N THR A 113 -12.31 12.72 -7.98
CA THR A 113 -12.66 12.68 -6.56
C THR A 113 -11.48 13.06 -5.67
N PRO A 114 -11.73 13.63 -4.47
CA PRO A 114 -10.68 14.07 -3.55
C PRO A 114 -9.78 12.94 -3.01
N SER A 115 -10.21 11.69 -3.18
CA SER A 115 -9.44 10.50 -2.82
C SER A 115 -9.64 9.41 -3.85
N ILE A 116 -8.55 8.87 -4.39
CA ILE A 116 -8.56 7.85 -5.46
C ILE A 116 -7.79 6.64 -4.96
N CYS A 117 -8.45 5.49 -4.91
CA CYS A 117 -7.81 4.21 -4.58
C CYS A 117 -7.27 3.59 -5.86
N LEU A 118 -5.97 3.35 -5.95
CA LEU A 118 -5.33 2.70 -7.11
C LEU A 118 -5.06 1.21 -6.91
N ASP A 119 -5.52 0.63 -5.81
CA ASP A 119 -5.37 -0.80 -5.53
C ASP A 119 -6.52 -1.60 -6.16
N ASN A 120 -6.24 -2.27 -7.26
CA ASN A 120 -7.20 -3.19 -7.90
C ASN A 120 -7.04 -4.64 -7.44
N GLY A 121 -6.26 -4.88 -6.38
CA GLY A 121 -6.06 -6.21 -5.81
C GLY A 121 -5.38 -7.17 -6.79
N CYS A 122 -4.17 -6.86 -7.26
CA CYS A 122 -3.48 -7.63 -8.28
C CYS A 122 -3.39 -9.14 -7.94
N SER A 123 -3.15 -9.49 -6.67
CA SER A 123 -3.16 -10.86 -6.15
C SER A 123 -4.54 -11.39 -5.75
N HIS A 124 -5.60 -10.58 -5.84
CA HIS A 124 -6.94 -10.89 -5.34
C HIS A 124 -7.92 -11.23 -6.49
N THR A 125 -7.48 -11.99 -7.46
CA THR A 125 -8.27 -12.37 -8.64
C THR A 125 -9.51 -13.18 -8.30
N TYR A 126 -9.48 -13.89 -7.16
CA TYR A 126 -10.61 -14.63 -6.60
C TYR A 126 -11.82 -13.74 -6.22
N LEU A 127 -11.61 -12.42 -6.09
CA LEU A 127 -12.70 -11.46 -5.82
C LEU A 127 -13.58 -11.17 -7.05
N GLY A 128 -13.21 -11.69 -8.23
CA GLY A 128 -13.98 -11.57 -9.46
C GLY A 128 -13.33 -10.71 -10.54
N LYS A 129 -13.96 -10.64 -11.72
CA LYS A 129 -13.41 -10.06 -12.96
C LYS A 129 -13.01 -8.58 -12.87
N GLU A 130 -13.56 -7.85 -11.94
CA GLU A 130 -13.25 -6.42 -11.71
C GLU A 130 -11.98 -6.20 -10.88
N TYR A 131 -11.37 -7.27 -10.35
CA TYR A 131 -10.15 -7.27 -9.56
C TYR A 131 -9.00 -7.96 -10.30
N GLY A 132 -7.85 -8.09 -9.66
CA GLY A 132 -6.72 -8.82 -10.20
C GLY A 132 -5.90 -8.02 -11.22
N GLY A 133 -5.84 -6.72 -11.11
CA GLY A 133 -5.02 -5.86 -11.96
C GLY A 133 -4.02 -5.02 -11.18
N LEU A 134 -2.90 -4.75 -11.81
CA LEU A 134 -2.01 -3.66 -11.44
C LEU A 134 -2.52 -2.40 -12.15
N VAL A 135 -2.68 -1.31 -11.41
CA VAL A 135 -3.21 -0.05 -11.94
C VAL A 135 -2.20 1.07 -11.76
N CYS A 136 -2.03 1.87 -12.80
CA CYS A 136 -1.20 3.07 -12.81
C CYS A 136 -2.04 4.25 -13.32
N LEU A 137 -1.93 5.38 -12.64
CA LEU A 137 -2.52 6.66 -13.05
C LEU A 137 -1.40 7.62 -13.44
N ASP A 138 -1.39 8.07 -14.68
CA ASP A 138 -0.58 9.21 -15.09
C ASP A 138 -1.20 10.49 -14.50
N LEU A 139 -0.41 11.26 -13.76
CA LEU A 139 -0.92 12.44 -13.06
C LEU A 139 -1.02 13.68 -13.95
N ASP A 140 -0.31 13.70 -15.06
CA ASP A 140 -0.33 14.82 -16.02
C ASP A 140 -1.44 14.64 -17.04
N SER A 141 -1.50 13.49 -17.73
CA SER A 141 -2.54 13.19 -18.73
C SER A 141 -3.86 12.71 -18.12
N ARG A 142 -3.84 12.20 -16.89
CA ARG A 142 -4.96 11.53 -16.21
C ARG A 142 -5.31 10.17 -16.81
N ASP A 143 -4.42 9.60 -17.63
CA ASP A 143 -4.62 8.29 -18.21
C ASP A 143 -4.50 7.18 -17.15
N LEU A 144 -5.47 6.28 -17.16
CA LEU A 144 -5.54 5.13 -16.27
C LEU A 144 -5.14 3.86 -17.05
N ILE A 145 -4.00 3.28 -16.69
CA ILE A 145 -3.47 2.06 -17.29
C ILE A 145 -3.75 0.89 -16.37
N ARG A 146 -4.24 -0.21 -16.90
CA ARG A 146 -4.45 -1.46 -16.17
C ARG A 146 -3.75 -2.63 -16.85
N GLN A 147 -2.91 -3.34 -16.11
CA GLN A 147 -2.37 -4.64 -16.48
C GLN A 147 -3.04 -5.72 -15.62
N LYS A 148 -3.72 -6.68 -16.25
CA LYS A 148 -4.27 -7.85 -15.53
C LYS A 148 -3.13 -8.74 -15.04
N ASN A 149 -3.34 -9.38 -13.90
CA ASN A 149 -2.44 -10.43 -13.43
C ASN A 149 -2.39 -11.56 -14.46
N ILE A 150 -1.17 -11.97 -14.82
CA ILE A 150 -0.91 -13.03 -15.82
C ILE A 150 -0.52 -14.37 -15.19
N ASP A 151 -0.34 -14.42 -13.86
CA ASP A 151 0.09 -15.61 -13.11
C ASP A 151 -1.10 -16.51 -12.72
N GLN A 152 -2.10 -16.67 -13.64
CA GLN A 152 -3.31 -17.47 -13.41
C GLN A 152 -3.52 -18.51 -14.47
#